data_93ab707692948cd5ea53dd8938949fe0
#
_entry.id   93ab707692948cd5ea53dd8938949fe0
#
_cell.length_a   1.000
_cell.length_b   1.000
_cell.length_c   1.000
_cell.angle_alpha   90.00
_cell.angle_beta   90.00
_cell.angle_gamma   90.00
#
_symmetry.space_group_name_H-M   'P 1'
#
loop_
_entity.id
_entity.type
_entity.pdbx_description
1 polymer ?
#
loop_
_entity_poly.entity_id
_entity_poly.type
_entity_poly.pdbx_seq_one_letter_code
_entity_poly.pdbx_strand_id
1 'polypeptide(L)'
;MAKDQKIEKANNFSGTLKRIIKLMFTQYKVSSILIVFFALASTVFGIVGPKIMGQATTELFEGLVAKISNEGSINFEKIARILLTVLGLYILSSLFMFIQGWLMSNISQKMTYDIRKDISKKINTLPVGYFEQRTVGETLSRVTNDVDTLGQSLNQSFTQMISNTAMVLGVLVMMFTISPVMTLIALALIPISGILLGAITKWSQKYFKSQQDMLSDVNGQVEESFSGQNIIAAFNYKEKSVKEFNDKNNQLYTSSWKANFFSGLMFPVINFVGNLGYVGIVFSGGLLVSKGTIGVGDIQAFIQYIRNFTQPIGQIAQSMSEIQKMAAAGERVFEFLDAKDEENAEVLETVTNKEGNVVFDKVKFGYVEDQIIIKNFTSDVKKGEMVAIVGPTGAGKTTMIKLLMRFYDINGGNIYIDGKDISKLDRSELRSYFTMVLQDTWLFKGTIMENLRYGRLDATDEEVIEAAKAAHIHHFIKTLPGGYNMELNEDASNISQGQKQLLTIARAILADKPILILDEATSSVDTRTEVLIQKAMNKLMEGRTTFVIAHRLSTIRNADKILVLKDGDIIEQGNHDELLEQKGFYSELYQSQFAE
;
A
#
# COMPACT_ATOMS: atom_id res chain seq x y z
N MET A 1 -10.46 7.59 10.12
CA MET A 1 -10.40 6.31 10.89
C MET A 1 -9.03 5.67 10.72
N ALA A 2 -8.08 6.06 11.55
CA ALA A 2 -6.80 5.36 11.66
C ALA A 2 -7.05 4.08 12.46
N LYS A 3 -7.37 2.98 11.76
CA LYS A 3 -7.40 1.66 12.34
C LYS A 3 -5.99 1.33 12.83
N ASP A 4 -5.87 0.97 14.11
CA ASP A 4 -4.66 0.46 14.75
C ASP A 4 -3.73 -0.24 13.75
N GLN A 5 -2.56 0.35 13.50
CA GLN A 5 -1.44 -0.41 12.99
C GLN A 5 -0.92 -1.34 14.10
N LYS A 6 -1.74 -2.30 14.51
CA LYS A 6 -1.19 -3.54 15.05
C LYS A 6 -0.22 -4.02 13.98
N ILE A 7 1.02 -4.27 14.37
CA ILE A 7 1.97 -5.00 13.51
C ILE A 7 1.23 -6.29 13.16
N GLU A 8 0.54 -6.29 12.00
CA GLU A 8 -0.17 -7.46 11.52
C GLU A 8 0.91 -8.50 11.25
N LYS A 9 0.87 -9.56 12.03
CA LYS A 9 1.75 -10.71 11.78
C LYS A 9 1.28 -11.34 10.48
N ALA A 10 2.22 -11.63 9.60
CA ALA A 10 1.92 -12.38 8.39
C ALA A 10 1.20 -13.69 8.76
N ASN A 11 0.07 -13.97 8.13
CA ASN A 11 -0.67 -15.22 8.32
C ASN A 11 0.15 -16.42 7.79
N ASN A 12 0.86 -16.21 6.67
CA ASN A 12 1.74 -17.21 6.06
C ASN A 12 3.19 -16.70 5.97
N PHE A 13 3.79 -16.44 7.15
CA PHE A 13 5.17 -15.94 7.25
C PHE A 13 6.17 -16.76 6.44
N SER A 14 6.18 -18.10 6.61
CA SER A 14 7.14 -18.99 5.95
C SER A 14 6.95 -19.04 4.43
N GLY A 15 5.71 -19.07 3.96
CA GLY A 15 5.40 -19.08 2.52
C GLY A 15 5.83 -17.79 1.83
N THR A 16 5.52 -16.65 2.44
CA THR A 16 5.89 -15.34 1.91
C THR A 16 7.40 -15.13 1.89
N LEU A 17 8.09 -15.47 2.97
CA LEU A 17 9.55 -15.37 3.03
C LEU A 17 10.20 -16.26 1.97
N LYS A 18 9.74 -17.50 1.81
CA LYS A 18 10.22 -18.43 0.77
C LYS A 18 10.00 -17.85 -0.64
N ARG A 19 8.86 -17.18 -0.88
CA ARG A 19 8.56 -16.55 -2.16
C ARG A 19 9.51 -15.39 -2.45
N ILE A 20 9.78 -14.52 -1.45
CA ILE A 20 10.73 -13.41 -1.57
C ILE A 20 12.14 -13.93 -1.88
N ILE A 21 12.62 -14.92 -1.12
CA ILE A 21 13.93 -15.54 -1.33
C ILE A 21 13.99 -16.20 -2.72
N LYS A 22 12.94 -16.89 -3.13
CA LYS A 22 12.87 -17.51 -4.47
C LYS A 22 12.97 -16.45 -5.56
N LEU A 23 12.28 -15.32 -5.44
CA LEU A 23 12.37 -14.20 -6.39
C LEU A 23 13.82 -13.68 -6.49
N MET A 24 14.49 -13.45 -5.36
CA MET A 24 15.89 -13.04 -5.33
C MET A 24 16.80 -14.02 -6.07
N PHE A 25 16.71 -15.30 -5.76
CA PHE A 25 17.61 -16.32 -6.32
C PHE A 25 17.24 -16.80 -7.73
N THR A 26 16.02 -16.50 -8.23
CA THR A 26 15.64 -16.78 -9.63
C THR A 26 15.95 -15.61 -10.54
N GLN A 27 15.55 -14.40 -10.18
CA GLN A 27 15.73 -13.23 -11.04
C GLN A 27 17.12 -12.61 -10.94
N TYR A 28 17.76 -12.67 -9.74
CA TYR A 28 19.05 -12.03 -9.44
C TYR A 28 20.09 -13.03 -8.95
N LYS A 29 20.11 -14.24 -9.51
CA LYS A 29 20.88 -15.41 -9.04
C LYS A 29 22.36 -15.09 -8.76
N VAL A 30 23.06 -14.49 -9.73
CA VAL A 30 24.50 -14.21 -9.61
C VAL A 30 24.77 -13.21 -8.48
N SER A 31 24.04 -12.11 -8.46
CA SER A 31 24.21 -11.08 -7.43
C SER A 31 23.86 -11.59 -6.03
N SER A 32 22.82 -12.43 -5.90
CA SER A 32 22.43 -13.02 -4.61
C SER A 32 23.49 -13.98 -4.07
N ILE A 33 24.11 -14.79 -4.93
CA ILE A 33 25.23 -15.67 -4.55
C ILE A 33 26.44 -14.86 -4.13
N LEU A 34 26.78 -13.79 -4.88
CA LEU A 34 27.89 -12.91 -4.55
C LEU A 34 27.66 -12.19 -3.20
N ILE A 35 26.43 -11.75 -2.90
CA ILE A 35 26.10 -11.15 -1.60
C ILE A 35 26.41 -12.11 -0.46
N VAL A 36 25.94 -13.37 -0.56
CA VAL A 36 26.20 -14.38 0.47
C VAL A 36 27.69 -14.66 0.60
N PHE A 37 28.40 -14.77 -0.52
CA PHE A 37 29.85 -14.99 -0.52
C PHE A 37 30.60 -13.83 0.17
N PHE A 38 30.33 -12.58 -0.22
CA PHE A 38 31.00 -11.42 0.38
C PHE A 38 30.63 -11.21 1.84
N ALA A 39 29.37 -11.53 2.23
CA ALA A 39 28.94 -11.51 3.62
C ALA A 39 29.74 -12.48 4.48
N LEU A 40 29.86 -13.73 4.04
CA LEU A 40 30.61 -14.74 4.76
C LEU A 40 32.11 -14.44 4.79
N ALA A 41 32.70 -14.05 3.67
CA ALA A 41 34.12 -13.71 3.58
C ALA A 41 34.50 -12.51 4.45
N SER A 42 33.71 -11.43 4.39
CA SER A 42 33.89 -10.26 5.27
C SER A 42 33.82 -10.65 6.76
N THR A 43 32.85 -11.51 7.11
CA THR A 43 32.68 -11.98 8.50
C THR A 43 33.88 -12.82 8.96
N VAL A 44 34.39 -13.73 8.12
CA VAL A 44 35.57 -14.54 8.45
C VAL A 44 36.78 -13.66 8.75
N PHE A 45 37.04 -12.63 7.94
CA PHE A 45 38.13 -11.69 8.21
C PHE A 45 37.94 -10.93 9.53
N GLY A 46 36.71 -10.52 9.85
CA GLY A 46 36.35 -9.89 11.11
C GLY A 46 36.56 -10.83 12.32
N ILE A 47 36.33 -12.14 12.16
CA ILE A 47 36.51 -13.15 13.22
C ILE A 47 38.00 -13.46 13.47
N VAL A 48 38.82 -13.52 12.44
CA VAL A 48 40.23 -13.85 12.55
C VAL A 48 41.05 -12.69 13.12
N GLY A 49 40.65 -11.46 12.86
CA GLY A 49 41.36 -10.23 13.28
C GLY A 49 41.73 -10.19 14.76
N PRO A 50 40.82 -10.39 15.72
CA PRO A 50 41.13 -10.35 17.16
C PRO A 50 42.18 -11.37 17.59
N LYS A 51 42.23 -12.57 17.03
CA LYS A 51 43.24 -13.58 17.34
C LYS A 51 44.61 -13.14 16.90
N ILE A 52 44.75 -12.61 15.69
CA ILE A 52 46.02 -12.11 15.17
C ILE A 52 46.46 -10.86 15.97
N MET A 53 45.54 -9.96 16.34
CA MET A 53 45.83 -8.81 17.19
C MET A 53 46.34 -9.27 18.57
N GLY A 54 45.77 -10.34 19.13
CA GLY A 54 46.25 -10.95 20.38
C GLY A 54 47.72 -11.41 20.30
N GLN A 55 48.15 -11.94 19.14
CA GLN A 55 49.56 -12.31 18.96
C GLN A 55 50.50 -11.10 19.08
N ALA A 56 50.10 -9.93 18.57
CA ALA A 56 50.88 -8.69 18.75
C ALA A 56 51.03 -8.30 20.23
N THR A 57 49.96 -8.48 21.02
CA THR A 57 49.96 -8.20 22.45
C THR A 57 50.84 -9.20 23.22
N THR A 58 50.79 -10.49 22.86
CA THR A 58 51.66 -11.52 23.44
C THR A 58 53.13 -11.20 23.15
N GLU A 59 53.49 -10.88 21.91
CA GLU A 59 54.84 -10.52 21.49
C GLU A 59 55.36 -9.27 22.23
N LEU A 60 54.52 -8.26 22.41
CA LEU A 60 54.84 -7.07 23.18
C LEU A 60 55.12 -7.41 24.66
N PHE A 61 54.28 -8.25 25.27
CA PHE A 61 54.40 -8.66 26.66
C PHE A 61 55.67 -9.50 26.89
N GLU A 62 55.91 -10.51 26.06
CA GLU A 62 57.11 -11.36 26.13
C GLU A 62 58.36 -10.54 25.91
N GLY A 63 58.40 -9.64 24.94
CA GLY A 63 59.55 -8.74 24.71
C GLY A 63 59.78 -7.76 25.87
N LEU A 64 58.70 -7.31 26.56
CA LEU A 64 58.79 -6.48 27.74
C LEU A 64 59.44 -7.26 28.93
N VAL A 65 58.98 -8.48 29.16
CA VAL A 65 59.50 -9.39 30.19
C VAL A 65 61.00 -9.67 29.92
N ALA A 66 61.36 -10.06 28.69
CA ALA A 66 62.71 -10.30 28.27
C ALA A 66 63.61 -9.06 28.47
N LYS A 67 63.14 -7.86 28.23
CA LYS A 67 63.83 -6.61 28.44
C LYS A 67 64.05 -6.33 29.93
N ILE A 68 63.09 -6.60 30.81
CA ILE A 68 63.20 -6.43 32.25
C ILE A 68 64.19 -7.45 32.85
N SER A 69 64.19 -8.70 32.31
CA SER A 69 65.12 -9.76 32.72
C SER A 69 66.54 -9.61 32.12
N ASN A 70 66.79 -8.59 31.32
CA ASN A 70 68.05 -8.37 30.57
C ASN A 70 68.38 -9.50 29.57
N GLU A 71 67.40 -10.29 29.12
CA GLU A 71 67.55 -11.45 28.23
C GLU A 71 67.25 -11.13 26.77
N GLY A 72 66.74 -9.90 26.46
CA GLY A 72 66.34 -9.54 25.09
C GLY A 72 65.75 -8.13 24.93
N SER A 73 65.19 -7.87 23.78
CA SER A 73 64.47 -6.61 23.45
C SER A 73 63.15 -6.86 22.77
N ILE A 74 62.24 -5.87 22.80
CA ILE A 74 60.97 -5.92 22.12
C ILE A 74 61.20 -5.96 20.62
N ASN A 75 60.56 -6.94 19.91
CA ASN A 75 60.69 -7.07 18.47
C ASN A 75 59.58 -6.24 17.79
N PHE A 76 59.84 -4.93 17.64
CA PHE A 76 58.89 -4.01 16.97
C PHE A 76 58.63 -4.35 15.50
N GLU A 77 59.60 -4.98 14.81
CA GLU A 77 59.41 -5.36 13.40
C GLU A 77 58.37 -6.48 13.26
N LYS A 78 58.39 -7.49 14.13
CA LYS A 78 57.41 -8.56 14.17
C LYS A 78 56.02 -8.02 14.52
N ILE A 79 55.95 -7.13 15.54
CA ILE A 79 54.70 -6.47 15.93
C ILE A 79 54.14 -5.65 14.76
N ALA A 80 54.99 -4.85 14.08
CA ALA A 80 54.56 -4.07 12.91
C ALA A 80 54.00 -4.96 11.77
N ARG A 81 54.64 -6.09 11.48
CA ARG A 81 54.13 -7.06 10.48
C ARG A 81 52.74 -7.61 10.86
N ILE A 82 52.58 -7.97 12.13
CA ILE A 82 51.27 -8.45 12.63
C ILE A 82 50.20 -7.37 12.47
N LEU A 83 50.49 -6.13 12.88
CA LEU A 83 49.56 -5.01 12.78
C LEU A 83 49.20 -4.68 11.32
N LEU A 84 50.17 -4.70 10.40
CA LEU A 84 49.95 -4.51 8.98
C LEU A 84 49.07 -5.61 8.38
N THR A 85 49.26 -6.87 8.83
CA THR A 85 48.41 -7.99 8.42
C THR A 85 46.96 -7.79 8.87
N VAL A 86 46.76 -7.40 10.14
CA VAL A 86 45.41 -7.10 10.68
C VAL A 86 44.77 -5.94 9.94
N LEU A 87 45.53 -4.87 9.65
CA LEU A 87 45.04 -3.74 8.88
C LEU A 87 44.59 -4.17 7.47
N GLY A 88 45.40 -4.99 6.80
CA GLY A 88 45.05 -5.55 5.50
C GLY A 88 43.75 -6.38 5.51
N LEU A 89 43.58 -7.23 6.54
CA LEU A 89 42.38 -8.02 6.73
C LEU A 89 41.14 -7.12 6.97
N TYR A 90 41.25 -6.06 7.77
CA TYR A 90 40.15 -5.15 8.03
C TYR A 90 39.81 -4.30 6.82
N ILE A 91 40.78 -3.85 6.04
CA ILE A 91 40.52 -3.17 4.75
C ILE A 91 39.79 -4.09 3.80
N LEU A 92 40.23 -5.34 3.66
CA LEU A 92 39.60 -6.33 2.79
C LEU A 92 38.19 -6.69 3.26
N SER A 93 37.99 -6.83 4.57
CA SER A 93 36.68 -7.02 5.19
C SER A 93 35.72 -5.86 4.87
N SER A 94 36.20 -4.62 5.02
CA SER A 94 35.44 -3.41 4.73
C SER A 94 35.08 -3.29 3.24
N LEU A 95 36.03 -3.64 2.37
CA LEU A 95 35.80 -3.66 0.92
C LEU A 95 34.69 -4.67 0.54
N PHE A 96 34.75 -5.87 1.12
CA PHE A 96 33.72 -6.90 0.86
C PHE A 96 32.36 -6.49 1.40
N MET A 97 32.29 -5.88 2.57
CA MET A 97 31.06 -5.31 3.13
C MET A 97 30.50 -4.20 2.25
N PHE A 98 31.35 -3.34 1.70
CA PHE A 98 30.93 -2.30 0.76
C PHE A 98 30.33 -2.90 -0.53
N ILE A 99 31.03 -3.85 -1.16
CA ILE A 99 30.56 -4.53 -2.38
C ILE A 99 29.23 -5.24 -2.12
N GLN A 100 29.12 -5.95 -1.00
CA GLN A 100 27.90 -6.62 -0.57
C GLN A 100 26.72 -5.64 -0.41
N GLY A 101 26.93 -4.52 0.29
CA GLY A 101 25.92 -3.49 0.50
C GLY A 101 25.45 -2.85 -0.82
N TRP A 102 26.41 -2.57 -1.72
CA TRP A 102 26.11 -2.04 -3.05
C TRP A 102 25.27 -3.01 -3.89
N LEU A 103 25.64 -4.30 -3.93
CA LEU A 103 24.89 -5.33 -4.62
C LEU A 103 23.47 -5.49 -4.04
N MET A 104 23.36 -5.49 -2.71
CA MET A 104 22.06 -5.66 -2.04
C MET A 104 21.15 -4.47 -2.30
N SER A 105 21.66 -3.25 -2.23
CA SER A 105 20.90 -2.04 -2.56
C SER A 105 20.38 -2.09 -4.01
N ASN A 106 21.22 -2.52 -4.96
CA ASN A 106 20.83 -2.65 -6.35
C ASN A 106 19.70 -3.69 -6.55
N ILE A 107 19.83 -4.88 -5.93
CA ILE A 107 18.77 -5.90 -5.99
C ILE A 107 17.47 -5.37 -5.39
N SER A 108 17.54 -4.78 -4.18
CA SER A 108 16.38 -4.24 -3.48
C SER A 108 15.62 -3.22 -4.35
N GLN A 109 16.34 -2.26 -4.94
CA GLN A 109 15.73 -1.23 -5.78
C GLN A 109 15.15 -1.79 -7.08
N LYS A 110 15.83 -2.72 -7.73
CA LYS A 110 15.30 -3.38 -8.93
C LYS A 110 14.04 -4.19 -8.62
N MET A 111 14.06 -4.96 -7.54
CA MET A 111 12.90 -5.75 -7.11
C MET A 111 11.70 -4.86 -6.77
N THR A 112 11.93 -3.74 -6.06
CA THR A 112 10.90 -2.74 -5.79
C THR A 112 10.33 -2.14 -7.08
N TYR A 113 11.18 -1.82 -8.04
CA TYR A 113 10.76 -1.32 -9.36
C TYR A 113 9.91 -2.34 -10.12
N ASP A 114 10.35 -3.61 -10.18
CA ASP A 114 9.63 -4.67 -10.89
C ASP A 114 8.26 -4.95 -10.24
N ILE A 115 8.20 -5.02 -8.91
CA ILE A 115 6.93 -5.19 -8.18
C ILE A 115 5.97 -4.02 -8.45
N ARG A 116 6.43 -2.76 -8.42
CA ARG A 116 5.58 -1.61 -8.75
C ARG A 116 5.07 -1.64 -10.18
N LYS A 117 5.92 -2.05 -11.13
CA LYS A 117 5.54 -2.25 -12.53
C LYS A 117 4.45 -3.31 -12.66
N ASP A 118 4.59 -4.44 -11.95
CA ASP A 118 3.59 -5.51 -11.99
C ASP A 118 2.28 -5.09 -11.31
N ILE A 119 2.34 -4.35 -10.18
CA ILE A 119 1.16 -3.76 -9.55
C ILE A 119 0.44 -2.79 -10.50
N SER A 120 1.20 -1.90 -11.18
CA SER A 120 0.62 -0.95 -12.13
C SER A 120 -0.11 -1.64 -13.29
N LYS A 121 0.43 -2.75 -13.79
CA LYS A 121 -0.27 -3.58 -14.79
C LYS A 121 -1.51 -4.22 -14.19
N LYS A 122 -1.39 -4.78 -12.98
CA LYS A 122 -2.45 -5.49 -12.28
C LYS A 122 -3.66 -4.61 -11.99
N ILE A 123 -3.45 -3.34 -11.62
CA ILE A 123 -4.53 -2.36 -11.42
C ILE A 123 -5.44 -2.27 -12.66
N ASN A 124 -4.88 -2.37 -13.85
CA ASN A 124 -5.64 -2.25 -15.10
C ASN A 124 -6.31 -3.55 -15.56
N THR A 125 -6.01 -4.69 -14.91
CA THR A 125 -6.59 -5.99 -15.27
C THR A 125 -7.54 -6.54 -14.21
N LEU A 126 -7.60 -5.91 -13.04
CA LEU A 126 -8.50 -6.32 -11.97
C LEU A 126 -9.95 -5.87 -12.24
N PRO A 127 -10.95 -6.70 -11.85
CA PRO A 127 -12.35 -6.33 -11.96
C PRO A 127 -12.71 -5.13 -11.07
N VAL A 128 -13.67 -4.31 -11.51
CA VAL A 128 -14.13 -3.13 -10.74
C VAL A 128 -14.58 -3.51 -9.33
N GLY A 129 -15.24 -4.66 -9.18
CA GLY A 129 -15.69 -5.18 -7.89
C GLY A 129 -14.56 -5.40 -6.86
N TYR A 130 -13.32 -5.60 -7.31
CA TYR A 130 -12.16 -5.68 -6.41
C TYR A 130 -11.91 -4.36 -5.68
N PHE A 131 -12.06 -3.24 -6.39
CA PHE A 131 -11.84 -1.90 -5.84
C PHE A 131 -13.03 -1.39 -5.02
N GLU A 132 -14.25 -1.78 -5.37
CA GLU A 132 -15.46 -1.39 -4.61
C GLU A 132 -15.52 -2.01 -3.20
N GLN A 133 -14.90 -3.17 -3.01
CA GLN A 133 -14.82 -3.85 -1.71
C GLN A 133 -13.71 -3.32 -0.81
N ARG A 134 -12.83 -2.44 -1.31
CA ARG A 134 -11.65 -1.93 -0.62
C ARG A 134 -11.60 -0.40 -0.68
N THR A 135 -10.95 0.20 0.31
CA THR A 135 -10.74 1.65 0.27
C THR A 135 -9.60 2.01 -0.68
N VAL A 136 -9.68 3.18 -1.32
CA VAL A 136 -8.59 3.73 -2.16
C VAL A 136 -7.29 3.81 -1.37
N GLY A 137 -7.36 4.25 -0.10
CA GLY A 137 -6.20 4.34 0.79
C GLY A 137 -5.54 2.99 1.06
N GLU A 138 -6.30 1.90 1.19
CA GLU A 138 -5.75 0.55 1.34
C GLU A 138 -4.96 0.13 0.09
N THR A 139 -5.54 0.31 -1.09
CA THR A 139 -4.88 -0.04 -2.36
C THR A 139 -3.62 0.81 -2.57
N LEU A 140 -3.69 2.11 -2.32
CA LEU A 140 -2.55 3.02 -2.44
C LEU A 140 -1.43 2.64 -1.46
N SER A 141 -1.78 2.28 -0.21
CA SER A 141 -0.80 1.83 0.79
C SER A 141 -0.06 0.58 0.35
N ARG A 142 -0.71 -0.36 -0.33
CA ARG A 142 -0.06 -1.56 -0.89
C ARG A 142 0.97 -1.22 -1.96
N VAL A 143 0.65 -0.27 -2.84
CA VAL A 143 1.54 0.17 -3.94
C VAL A 143 2.75 0.95 -3.43
N THR A 144 2.57 1.76 -2.39
CA THR A 144 3.60 2.65 -1.84
C THR A 144 4.27 2.05 -0.61
N ASN A 145 3.59 2.06 0.53
CA ASN A 145 4.18 1.75 1.83
C ASN A 145 4.62 0.28 1.97
N ASP A 146 3.81 -0.68 1.46
CA ASP A 146 4.14 -2.09 1.59
C ASP A 146 5.31 -2.48 0.68
N VAL A 147 5.37 -1.96 -0.53
CA VAL A 147 6.49 -2.20 -1.45
C VAL A 147 7.77 -1.55 -0.93
N ASP A 148 7.70 -0.34 -0.36
CA ASP A 148 8.85 0.31 0.27
C ASP A 148 9.34 -0.43 1.51
N THR A 149 8.42 -0.88 2.36
CA THR A 149 8.74 -1.71 3.54
C THR A 149 9.45 -2.99 3.13
N LEU A 150 8.97 -3.66 2.08
CA LEU A 150 9.60 -4.86 1.53
C LEU A 150 11.03 -4.56 1.06
N GLY A 151 11.21 -3.50 0.26
CA GLY A 151 12.53 -3.12 -0.27
C GLY A 151 13.52 -2.71 0.83
N GLN A 152 13.09 -1.87 1.77
CA GLN A 152 13.94 -1.40 2.88
C GLN A 152 14.33 -2.53 3.82
N SER A 153 13.38 -3.34 4.25
CA SER A 153 13.64 -4.47 5.14
C SER A 153 14.51 -5.53 4.48
N LEU A 154 14.33 -5.77 3.18
CA LEU A 154 15.20 -6.66 2.41
C LEU A 154 16.64 -6.15 2.40
N ASN A 155 16.84 -4.86 2.11
CA ASN A 155 18.17 -4.26 2.07
C ASN A 155 18.89 -4.30 3.42
N GLN A 156 18.19 -3.97 4.50
CA GLN A 156 18.79 -3.87 5.83
C GLN A 156 18.91 -5.22 6.54
N SER A 157 17.85 -6.03 6.55
CA SER A 157 17.76 -7.16 7.46
C SER A 157 18.29 -8.46 6.89
N PHE A 158 18.18 -8.69 5.58
CA PHE A 158 18.62 -9.94 4.98
C PHE A 158 20.12 -10.14 5.10
N THR A 159 20.88 -9.11 4.76
CA THR A 159 22.34 -9.12 4.82
C THR A 159 22.85 -9.19 6.25
N GLN A 160 22.26 -8.40 7.17
CA GLN A 160 22.62 -8.41 8.59
C GLN A 160 22.35 -9.77 9.22
N MET A 161 21.24 -10.43 8.86
CA MET A 161 20.90 -11.76 9.39
C MET A 161 21.99 -12.80 9.04
N ILE A 162 22.45 -12.80 7.77
CA ILE A 162 23.51 -13.72 7.31
C ILE A 162 24.81 -13.42 8.05
N SER A 163 25.28 -12.16 8.04
CA SER A 163 26.56 -11.77 8.65
C SER A 163 26.55 -11.96 10.15
N ASN A 164 25.47 -11.59 10.85
CA ASN A 164 25.39 -11.74 12.30
C ASN A 164 25.31 -13.20 12.73
N THR A 165 24.56 -14.04 11.98
CA THR A 165 24.51 -15.48 12.27
C THR A 165 25.88 -16.13 12.06
N ALA A 166 26.55 -15.81 10.95
CA ALA A 166 27.92 -16.29 10.69
C ALA A 166 28.91 -15.79 11.75
N MET A 167 28.78 -14.52 12.20
CA MET A 167 29.60 -13.94 13.24
C MET A 167 29.44 -14.68 14.57
N VAL A 168 28.20 -14.89 15.03
CA VAL A 168 27.92 -15.62 16.29
C VAL A 168 28.50 -17.02 16.26
N LEU A 169 28.24 -17.78 15.18
CA LEU A 169 28.73 -19.15 15.04
C LEU A 169 30.27 -19.20 14.96
N GLY A 170 30.89 -18.34 14.14
CA GLY A 170 32.33 -18.32 13.96
C GLY A 170 33.09 -17.83 15.20
N VAL A 171 32.57 -16.79 15.87
CA VAL A 171 33.18 -16.31 17.16
C VAL A 171 33.06 -17.40 18.21
N LEU A 172 31.94 -18.10 18.32
CA LEU A 172 31.77 -19.21 19.26
C LEU A 172 32.81 -20.31 19.04
N VAL A 173 33.04 -20.71 17.79
CA VAL A 173 34.09 -21.66 17.44
C VAL A 173 35.46 -21.15 17.89
N MET A 174 35.82 -19.89 17.59
CA MET A 174 37.11 -19.30 17.98
C MET A 174 37.27 -19.22 19.49
N MET A 175 36.23 -18.90 20.25
CA MET A 175 36.24 -18.87 21.71
C MET A 175 36.56 -20.27 22.30
N PHE A 176 35.96 -21.32 21.77
CA PHE A 176 36.24 -22.69 22.18
C PHE A 176 37.68 -23.13 21.85
N THR A 177 38.25 -22.66 20.74
CA THR A 177 39.66 -22.96 20.40
C THR A 177 40.67 -22.30 21.31
N ILE A 178 40.32 -21.17 21.97
CA ILE A 178 41.19 -20.48 22.91
C ILE A 178 41.09 -21.11 24.31
N SER A 179 39.86 -21.12 24.87
CA SER A 179 39.63 -21.67 26.21
C SER A 179 38.19 -22.08 26.40
N PRO A 180 37.90 -23.39 26.55
CA PRO A 180 36.53 -23.86 26.87
C PRO A 180 35.99 -23.28 28.18
N VAL A 181 36.86 -23.10 29.21
CA VAL A 181 36.43 -22.56 30.52
C VAL A 181 35.94 -21.12 30.39
N MET A 182 36.71 -20.26 29.71
CA MET A 182 36.31 -18.85 29.50
C MET A 182 35.07 -18.78 28.63
N THR A 183 34.92 -19.68 27.65
CA THR A 183 33.72 -19.76 26.80
C THR A 183 32.49 -20.11 27.60
N LEU A 184 32.55 -21.07 28.52
CA LEU A 184 31.42 -21.41 29.39
C LEU A 184 31.02 -20.25 30.31
N ILE A 185 32.00 -19.46 30.82
CA ILE A 185 31.71 -18.23 31.58
C ILE A 185 30.94 -17.24 30.71
N ALA A 186 31.42 -17.00 29.48
CA ALA A 186 30.74 -16.10 28.55
C ALA A 186 29.33 -16.59 28.20
N LEU A 187 29.15 -17.89 27.94
CA LEU A 187 27.85 -18.47 27.66
C LEU A 187 26.87 -18.37 28.83
N ALA A 188 27.35 -18.45 30.08
CA ALA A 188 26.52 -18.28 31.27
C ALA A 188 25.95 -16.87 31.44
N LEU A 189 26.55 -15.85 30.80
CA LEU A 189 26.03 -14.49 30.80
C LEU A 189 24.76 -14.32 29.91
N ILE A 190 24.57 -15.19 28.90
CA ILE A 190 23.43 -15.11 27.99
C ILE A 190 22.10 -15.31 28.73
N PRO A 191 21.90 -16.41 29.49
CA PRO A 191 20.65 -16.58 30.24
C PRO A 191 20.45 -15.50 31.30
N ILE A 192 21.52 -15.02 31.93
CA ILE A 192 21.45 -13.91 32.92
C ILE A 192 20.92 -12.64 32.21
N SER A 193 21.51 -12.28 31.07
CA SER A 193 21.07 -11.15 30.25
C SER A 193 19.63 -11.35 29.81
N GLY A 194 19.28 -12.54 29.34
CA GLY A 194 17.95 -12.88 28.86
C GLY A 194 16.85 -12.72 29.93
N ILE A 195 17.13 -13.15 31.17
CA ILE A 195 16.21 -13.01 32.30
C ILE A 195 16.01 -11.53 32.65
N LEU A 196 17.10 -10.77 32.77
CA LEU A 196 17.05 -9.34 33.10
C LEU A 196 16.34 -8.53 32.02
N LEU A 197 16.67 -8.75 30.76
CA LEU A 197 16.04 -8.09 29.62
C LEU A 197 14.55 -8.49 29.50
N GLY A 198 14.22 -9.76 29.73
CA GLY A 198 12.86 -10.25 29.73
C GLY A 198 11.99 -9.56 30.79
N ALA A 199 12.54 -9.34 32.00
CA ALA A 199 11.86 -8.60 33.07
C ALA A 199 11.61 -7.14 32.67
N ILE A 200 12.65 -6.45 32.15
CA ILE A 200 12.55 -5.05 31.68
C ILE A 200 11.54 -4.94 30.55
N THR A 201 11.59 -5.85 29.58
CA THR A 201 10.67 -5.87 28.44
C THR A 201 9.22 -6.04 28.90
N LYS A 202 8.96 -6.95 29.84
CA LYS A 202 7.61 -7.18 30.40
C LYS A 202 7.06 -5.91 31.08
N TRP A 203 7.90 -5.17 31.81
CA TRP A 203 7.49 -3.90 32.42
C TRP A 203 7.30 -2.80 31.37
N SER A 204 8.22 -2.67 30.43
CA SER A 204 8.17 -1.69 29.35
C SER A 204 6.96 -1.86 28.46
N GLN A 205 6.61 -3.10 28.05
CA GLN A 205 5.47 -3.40 27.18
C GLN A 205 4.13 -2.89 27.72
N LYS A 206 3.91 -2.97 29.05
CA LYS A 206 2.70 -2.45 29.68
C LYS A 206 2.54 -0.95 29.42
N TYR A 207 3.63 -0.19 29.55
CA TYR A 207 3.61 1.25 29.37
C TYR A 207 3.65 1.66 27.89
N PHE A 208 4.30 0.88 27.03
CA PHE A 208 4.24 1.09 25.58
C PHE A 208 2.82 0.92 25.04
N LYS A 209 2.10 -0.09 25.50
CA LYS A 209 0.68 -0.25 25.13
C LYS A 209 -0.14 0.95 25.57
N SER A 210 0.00 1.37 26.85
CA SER A 210 -0.70 2.55 27.37
C SER A 210 -0.31 3.83 26.60
N GLN A 211 0.96 3.99 26.24
CA GLN A 211 1.40 5.11 25.41
C GLN A 211 0.73 5.11 24.03
N GLN A 212 0.61 3.95 23.40
CA GLN A 212 -0.03 3.82 22.09
C GLN A 212 -1.53 4.13 22.16
N ASP A 213 -2.21 3.64 23.21
CA ASP A 213 -3.62 3.92 23.44
C ASP A 213 -3.85 5.44 23.67
N MET A 214 -3.04 6.08 24.53
CA MET A 214 -3.13 7.53 24.79
C MET A 214 -2.74 8.37 23.57
N LEU A 215 -1.79 7.92 22.75
CA LEU A 215 -1.43 8.60 21.50
C LEU A 215 -2.59 8.58 20.50
N SER A 216 -3.31 7.46 20.41
CA SER A 216 -4.52 7.35 19.60
C SER A 216 -5.61 8.32 20.08
N ASP A 217 -5.80 8.43 21.40
CA ASP A 217 -6.78 9.35 21.99
C ASP A 217 -6.44 10.83 21.73
N VAL A 218 -5.15 11.19 21.81
CA VAL A 218 -4.67 12.55 21.47
C VAL A 218 -4.85 12.83 19.98
N ASN A 219 -4.49 11.89 19.11
CA ASN A 219 -4.66 12.06 17.67
C ASN A 219 -6.15 12.20 17.28
N GLY A 220 -7.03 11.37 17.88
CA GLY A 220 -8.47 11.50 17.68
C GLY A 220 -9.00 12.86 18.11
N GLN A 221 -8.54 13.40 19.26
CA GLN A 221 -8.91 14.73 19.73
C GLN A 221 -8.44 15.84 18.77
N VAL A 222 -7.22 15.71 18.22
CA VAL A 222 -6.68 16.67 17.25
C VAL A 222 -7.50 16.63 15.96
N GLU A 223 -7.78 15.43 15.42
CA GLU A 223 -8.59 15.24 14.22
C GLU A 223 -10.00 15.81 14.39
N GLU A 224 -10.67 15.52 15.53
CA GLU A 224 -11.99 16.05 15.87
C GLU A 224 -11.98 17.58 15.99
N SER A 225 -10.99 18.13 16.70
CA SER A 225 -10.85 19.58 16.88
C SER A 225 -10.54 20.29 15.56
N PHE A 226 -9.74 19.69 14.69
CA PHE A 226 -9.39 20.26 13.40
C PHE A 226 -10.58 20.23 12.43
N SER A 227 -11.24 19.08 12.33
CA SER A 227 -12.42 18.90 11.46
C SER A 227 -13.62 19.71 11.94
N GLY A 228 -13.79 19.84 13.27
CA GLY A 228 -14.86 20.59 13.91
C GLY A 228 -14.53 22.06 14.24
N GLN A 229 -13.41 22.62 13.73
CA GLN A 229 -12.92 23.95 14.11
C GLN A 229 -13.97 25.05 13.95
N ASN A 230 -14.75 25.01 12.88
CA ASN A 230 -15.82 26.00 12.64
C ASN A 230 -16.92 25.91 13.71
N ILE A 231 -17.26 24.69 14.13
CA ILE A 231 -18.28 24.42 15.16
C ILE A 231 -17.77 24.84 16.52
N ILE A 232 -16.52 24.47 16.87
CA ILE A 232 -15.86 24.87 18.12
C ILE A 232 -15.82 26.40 18.24
N ALA A 233 -15.52 27.09 17.14
CA ALA A 233 -15.50 28.57 17.12
C ALA A 233 -16.92 29.16 17.25
N ALA A 234 -17.90 28.63 16.48
CA ALA A 234 -19.28 29.15 16.47
C ALA A 234 -19.97 28.98 17.83
N PHE A 235 -19.70 27.88 18.54
CA PHE A 235 -20.29 27.61 19.85
C PHE A 235 -19.41 28.01 21.04
N ASN A 236 -18.29 28.72 20.78
CA ASN A 236 -17.34 29.19 21.79
C ASN A 236 -16.79 28.10 22.72
N TYR A 237 -16.48 26.91 22.18
CA TYR A 237 -16.07 25.72 22.93
C TYR A 237 -14.55 25.60 23.08
N LYS A 238 -13.78 26.67 22.76
CA LYS A 238 -12.31 26.64 22.69
C LYS A 238 -11.64 26.24 24.00
N GLU A 239 -12.06 26.86 25.13
CA GLU A 239 -11.44 26.58 26.43
C GLU A 239 -11.62 25.12 26.86
N LYS A 240 -12.81 24.56 26.60
CA LYS A 240 -13.10 23.18 26.94
C LYS A 240 -12.31 22.22 26.06
N SER A 241 -12.20 22.47 24.74
CA SER A 241 -11.40 21.67 23.82
C SER A 241 -9.92 21.64 24.22
N VAL A 242 -9.35 22.79 24.61
CA VAL A 242 -7.97 22.91 25.11
C VAL A 242 -7.78 22.11 26.42
N LYS A 243 -8.76 22.18 27.33
CA LYS A 243 -8.70 21.43 28.59
C LYS A 243 -8.71 19.93 28.34
N GLU A 244 -9.61 19.43 27.48
CA GLU A 244 -9.70 18.02 27.11
C GLU A 244 -8.41 17.53 26.45
N PHE A 245 -7.82 18.33 25.55
CA PHE A 245 -6.52 18.03 24.96
C PHE A 245 -5.42 17.92 26.03
N ASN A 246 -5.33 18.89 26.95
CA ASN A 246 -4.33 18.91 28.02
C ASN A 246 -4.44 17.71 28.94
N ASP A 247 -5.66 17.27 29.29
CA ASP A 247 -5.90 16.10 30.12
C ASP A 247 -5.40 14.82 29.43
N LYS A 248 -5.71 14.62 28.15
CA LYS A 248 -5.23 13.50 27.35
C LYS A 248 -3.71 13.55 27.15
N ASN A 249 -3.15 14.73 26.88
CA ASN A 249 -1.72 14.92 26.68
C ASN A 249 -0.92 14.64 27.97
N ASN A 250 -1.44 14.98 29.14
CA ASN A 250 -0.81 14.64 30.43
C ASN A 250 -0.78 13.13 30.69
N GLN A 251 -1.83 12.41 30.29
CA GLN A 251 -1.87 10.94 30.36
C GLN A 251 -0.86 10.32 29.40
N LEU A 252 -0.77 10.85 28.17
CA LEU A 252 0.25 10.45 27.19
C LEU A 252 1.65 10.72 27.73
N TYR A 253 1.92 11.91 28.29
CA TYR A 253 3.20 12.24 28.89
C TYR A 253 3.62 11.22 29.96
N THR A 254 2.72 10.92 30.89
CA THR A 254 3.01 9.97 31.98
C THR A 254 3.32 8.56 31.47
N SER A 255 2.54 8.10 30.50
CA SER A 255 2.75 6.77 29.89
C SER A 255 4.05 6.71 29.08
N SER A 256 4.31 7.75 28.28
CA SER A 256 5.52 7.89 27.47
C SER A 256 6.79 7.98 28.31
N TRP A 257 6.74 8.77 29.40
CA TRP A 257 7.89 8.85 30.32
C TRP A 257 8.26 7.49 30.91
N LYS A 258 7.26 6.76 31.40
CA LYS A 258 7.47 5.41 31.98
C LYS A 258 7.94 4.42 30.91
N ALA A 259 7.35 4.42 29.74
CA ALA A 259 7.75 3.55 28.63
C ALA A 259 9.21 3.78 28.24
N ASN A 260 9.60 5.04 28.06
CA ASN A 260 10.97 5.42 27.70
C ASN A 260 11.97 5.19 28.82
N PHE A 261 11.60 5.41 30.09
CA PHE A 261 12.46 5.11 31.24
C PHE A 261 12.80 3.62 31.30
N PHE A 262 11.80 2.74 31.31
CA PHE A 262 12.05 1.29 31.37
C PHE A 262 12.79 0.79 30.12
N SER A 263 12.44 1.27 28.94
CA SER A 263 13.15 0.94 27.71
C SER A 263 14.60 1.42 27.75
N GLY A 264 14.84 2.60 28.28
CA GLY A 264 16.17 3.19 28.43
C GLY A 264 17.10 2.41 29.37
N LEU A 265 16.55 1.64 30.32
CA LEU A 265 17.33 0.77 31.21
C LEU A 265 17.98 -0.44 30.50
N MET A 266 17.52 -0.80 29.29
CA MET A 266 18.03 -1.99 28.59
C MET A 266 19.54 -1.88 28.33
N PHE A 267 20.02 -0.76 27.77
CA PHE A 267 21.44 -0.57 27.49
C PHE A 267 22.34 -0.56 28.73
N PRO A 268 22.05 0.20 29.80
CA PRO A 268 22.79 0.12 31.03
C PRO A 268 22.89 -1.29 31.64
N VAL A 269 21.77 -2.05 31.61
CA VAL A 269 21.76 -3.42 32.16
C VAL A 269 22.58 -4.37 31.30
N ILE A 270 22.50 -4.29 29.97
CA ILE A 270 23.33 -5.09 29.06
C ILE A 270 24.84 -4.78 29.31
N ASN A 271 25.20 -3.49 29.42
CA ASN A 271 26.54 -3.07 29.68
C ASN A 271 27.05 -3.54 31.05
N PHE A 272 26.20 -3.49 32.08
CA PHE A 272 26.53 -3.99 33.40
C PHE A 272 26.84 -5.49 33.39
N VAL A 273 25.98 -6.30 32.76
CA VAL A 273 26.20 -7.75 32.61
C VAL A 273 27.48 -8.02 31.77
N GLY A 274 27.69 -7.25 30.71
CA GLY A 274 28.90 -7.33 29.89
C GLY A 274 30.17 -7.03 30.69
N ASN A 275 30.12 -6.02 31.56
CA ASN A 275 31.24 -5.68 32.45
C ASN A 275 31.52 -6.74 33.53
N LEU A 276 30.44 -7.37 34.09
CA LEU A 276 30.64 -8.54 34.97
C LEU A 276 31.33 -9.69 34.22
N GLY A 277 30.94 -9.93 32.98
CA GLY A 277 31.59 -10.90 32.12
C GLY A 277 33.07 -10.57 31.88
N TYR A 278 33.36 -9.30 31.57
CA TYR A 278 34.75 -8.82 31.45
C TYR A 278 35.57 -9.14 32.66
N VAL A 279 35.10 -8.82 33.89
CA VAL A 279 35.77 -9.13 35.14
C VAL A 279 36.01 -10.64 35.29
N GLY A 280 34.99 -11.47 35.05
CA GLY A 280 35.11 -12.92 35.12
C GLY A 280 36.16 -13.50 34.18
N ILE A 281 36.25 -12.93 32.96
CA ILE A 281 37.21 -13.36 31.94
C ILE A 281 38.63 -12.91 32.27
N VAL A 282 38.82 -11.67 32.70
CA VAL A 282 40.15 -11.20 33.08
C VAL A 282 40.69 -12.00 34.28
N PHE A 283 39.84 -12.29 35.28
CA PHE A 283 40.21 -13.12 36.41
C PHE A 283 40.54 -14.56 36.00
N SER A 284 39.65 -15.23 35.28
CA SER A 284 39.89 -16.62 34.84
C SER A 284 41.05 -16.72 33.84
N GLY A 285 41.13 -15.75 32.90
CA GLY A 285 42.22 -15.64 31.94
C GLY A 285 43.58 -15.43 32.63
N GLY A 286 43.68 -14.55 33.64
CA GLY A 286 44.89 -14.33 34.42
C GLY A 286 45.35 -15.62 35.12
N LEU A 287 44.41 -16.40 35.70
CA LEU A 287 44.73 -17.71 36.27
C LEU A 287 45.25 -18.71 35.24
N LEU A 288 44.69 -18.71 34.02
CA LEU A 288 45.12 -19.61 32.94
C LEU A 288 46.47 -19.19 32.37
N VAL A 289 46.77 -17.90 32.28
CA VAL A 289 48.09 -17.37 31.87
C VAL A 289 49.14 -17.73 32.91
N SER A 290 48.84 -17.58 34.21
CA SER A 290 49.78 -17.97 35.28
C SER A 290 50.11 -19.47 35.28
N LYS A 291 49.22 -20.31 34.74
CA LYS A 291 49.44 -21.75 34.53
C LYS A 291 50.11 -22.07 33.18
N GLY A 292 50.38 -21.08 32.35
CA GLY A 292 50.97 -21.26 31.02
C GLY A 292 50.04 -21.90 29.98
N THR A 293 48.74 -21.91 30.25
CA THR A 293 47.74 -22.60 29.37
C THR A 293 47.32 -21.72 28.18
N ILE A 294 47.34 -20.40 28.35
CA ILE A 294 47.02 -19.40 27.31
C ILE A 294 48.01 -18.23 27.40
N GLY A 295 48.13 -17.46 26.32
CA GLY A 295 48.93 -16.22 26.29
C GLY A 295 48.13 -15.00 26.77
N VAL A 296 48.87 -13.92 27.16
CA VAL A 296 48.25 -12.64 27.57
C VAL A 296 47.39 -12.06 26.43
N GLY A 297 47.82 -12.20 25.19
CA GLY A 297 47.07 -11.77 24.01
C GLY A 297 45.78 -12.55 23.77
N ASP A 298 45.67 -13.79 24.27
CA ASP A 298 44.43 -14.57 24.20
C ASP A 298 43.32 -13.97 25.07
N ILE A 299 43.70 -13.35 26.21
CA ILE A 299 42.73 -12.60 27.04
C ILE A 299 42.15 -11.42 26.25
N GLN A 300 43.03 -10.65 25.57
CA GLN A 300 42.61 -9.53 24.75
C GLN A 300 41.70 -9.98 23.59
N ALA A 301 42.10 -11.04 22.88
CA ALA A 301 41.28 -11.62 21.81
C ALA A 301 39.91 -12.07 22.32
N PHE A 302 39.91 -12.71 23.49
CA PHE A 302 38.66 -13.20 24.09
C PHE A 302 37.70 -12.08 24.51
N ILE A 303 38.23 -10.98 25.06
CA ILE A 303 37.44 -9.77 25.38
C ILE A 303 36.78 -9.22 24.10
N GLN A 304 37.52 -9.17 23.00
CA GLN A 304 36.98 -8.73 21.71
C GLN A 304 35.89 -9.71 21.18
N TYR A 305 36.14 -11.02 21.34
CA TYR A 305 35.18 -12.03 20.94
C TYR A 305 33.87 -11.96 21.73
N ILE A 306 33.87 -11.65 23.01
CA ILE A 306 32.62 -11.45 23.76
C ILE A 306 31.80 -10.32 23.19
N ARG A 307 32.43 -9.19 22.85
CA ARG A 307 31.72 -8.07 22.22
C ARG A 307 31.15 -8.47 20.86
N ASN A 308 31.97 -9.15 20.04
CA ASN A 308 31.59 -9.65 18.73
C ASN A 308 30.57 -10.82 18.79
N PHE A 309 30.32 -11.41 19.95
CA PHE A 309 29.31 -12.41 20.20
C PHE A 309 27.99 -11.80 20.69
N THR A 310 28.07 -10.90 21.68
CA THR A 310 26.88 -10.36 22.35
C THR A 310 26.12 -9.35 21.46
N GLN A 311 26.86 -8.48 20.76
CA GLN A 311 26.24 -7.45 19.93
C GLN A 311 25.43 -8.00 18.76
N PRO A 312 25.90 -8.98 17.96
CA PRO A 312 25.13 -9.58 16.88
C PRO A 312 23.85 -10.30 17.33
N ILE A 313 23.81 -10.86 18.53
CA ILE A 313 22.59 -11.49 19.07
C ILE A 313 21.45 -10.46 19.17
N GLY A 314 21.74 -9.26 19.68
CA GLY A 314 20.78 -8.17 19.72
C GLY A 314 20.33 -7.73 18.32
N GLN A 315 21.26 -7.66 17.38
CA GLN A 315 20.98 -7.30 15.98
C GLN A 315 20.14 -8.37 15.25
N ILE A 316 20.37 -9.66 15.54
CA ILE A 316 19.53 -10.76 15.01
C ILE A 316 18.08 -10.59 15.50
N ALA A 317 17.87 -10.28 16.79
CA ALA A 317 16.53 -10.06 17.32
C ALA A 317 15.83 -8.87 16.65
N GLN A 318 16.56 -7.77 16.42
CA GLN A 318 16.03 -6.61 15.68
C GLN A 318 15.72 -6.95 14.22
N SER A 319 16.64 -7.63 13.53
CA SER A 319 16.47 -8.06 12.14
C SER A 319 15.27 -9.00 11.98
N MET A 320 15.01 -9.87 12.97
CA MET A 320 13.83 -10.75 12.94
C MET A 320 12.52 -9.96 12.98
N SER A 321 12.45 -8.86 13.74
CA SER A 321 11.28 -7.96 13.74
C SER A 321 11.08 -7.29 12.38
N GLU A 322 12.15 -6.84 11.75
CA GLU A 322 12.06 -6.23 10.41
C GLU A 322 11.68 -7.27 9.33
N ILE A 323 12.18 -8.51 9.44
CA ILE A 323 11.78 -9.62 8.55
C ILE A 323 10.29 -9.95 8.74
N GLN A 324 9.75 -9.86 9.96
CA GLN A 324 8.31 -10.04 10.19
C GLN A 324 7.48 -8.94 9.51
N LYS A 325 7.90 -7.68 9.60
CA LYS A 325 7.25 -6.57 8.89
C LYS A 325 7.31 -6.75 7.37
N MET A 326 8.48 -7.14 6.86
CA MET A 326 8.69 -7.46 5.45
C MET A 326 7.76 -8.57 4.97
N ALA A 327 7.61 -9.63 5.75
CA ALA A 327 6.72 -10.74 5.39
C ALA A 327 5.25 -10.31 5.39
N ALA A 328 4.81 -9.50 6.35
CA ALA A 328 3.44 -8.98 6.38
C ALA A 328 3.14 -8.05 5.18
N ALA A 329 4.06 -7.13 4.87
CA ALA A 329 3.96 -6.27 3.71
C ALA A 329 3.99 -7.07 2.39
N GLY A 330 4.90 -8.05 2.29
CA GLY A 330 5.01 -8.95 1.15
C GLY A 330 3.75 -9.80 0.94
N GLU A 331 3.12 -10.29 2.01
CA GLU A 331 1.86 -11.05 1.92
C GLU A 331 0.75 -10.21 1.29
N ARG A 332 0.57 -8.94 1.73
CA ARG A 332 -0.43 -8.03 1.15
C ARG A 332 -0.14 -7.67 -0.31
N VAL A 333 1.14 -7.46 -0.65
CA VAL A 333 1.56 -7.20 -2.04
C VAL A 333 1.28 -8.42 -2.93
N PHE A 334 1.63 -9.62 -2.47
CA PHE A 334 1.39 -10.84 -3.25
C PHE A 334 -0.09 -11.19 -3.34
N GLU A 335 -0.88 -10.97 -2.29
CA GLU A 335 -2.35 -11.10 -2.35
C GLU A 335 -2.94 -10.23 -3.46
N PHE A 336 -2.44 -8.99 -3.59
CA PHE A 336 -2.88 -8.10 -4.66
C PHE A 336 -2.47 -8.61 -6.05
N LEU A 337 -1.21 -9.05 -6.21
CA LEU A 337 -0.70 -9.55 -7.49
C LEU A 337 -1.34 -10.87 -7.91
N ASP A 338 -1.71 -11.72 -6.96
CA ASP A 338 -2.33 -13.03 -7.19
C ASP A 338 -3.87 -12.95 -7.31
N ALA A 339 -4.48 -11.77 -7.07
CA ALA A 339 -5.91 -11.57 -7.26
C ALA A 339 -6.30 -11.92 -8.71
N LYS A 340 -7.47 -12.53 -8.89
CA LYS A 340 -7.94 -12.93 -10.21
C LYS A 340 -8.16 -11.71 -11.10
N ASP A 341 -7.63 -11.77 -12.32
CA ASP A 341 -7.89 -10.80 -13.36
C ASP A 341 -9.35 -10.87 -13.84
N GLU A 342 -9.81 -9.82 -14.47
CA GLU A 342 -11.11 -9.79 -15.12
C GLU A 342 -11.09 -10.80 -16.29
N GLU A 343 -11.88 -11.88 -16.18
CA GLU A 343 -11.91 -12.96 -17.17
C GLU A 343 -12.67 -12.53 -18.42
N ASN A 344 -12.08 -12.71 -19.59
CA ASN A 344 -12.78 -12.62 -20.86
C ASN A 344 -13.42 -13.97 -21.22
N ALA A 345 -14.42 -13.96 -22.13
CA ALA A 345 -15.04 -15.17 -22.62
C ALA A 345 -14.03 -16.06 -23.36
N GLU A 346 -14.19 -17.40 -23.24
CA GLU A 346 -13.37 -18.36 -23.99
C GLU A 346 -13.63 -18.29 -25.50
N VAL A 347 -14.87 -17.95 -25.91
CA VAL A 347 -15.27 -17.76 -27.30
C VAL A 347 -15.75 -16.31 -27.47
N LEU A 348 -15.00 -15.54 -28.24
CA LEU A 348 -15.32 -14.16 -28.54
C LEU A 348 -16.21 -14.07 -29.80
N GLU A 349 -17.40 -13.49 -29.63
CA GLU A 349 -18.23 -13.05 -30.72
C GLU A 349 -17.89 -11.58 -31.06
N THR A 350 -17.98 -11.20 -32.33
CA THR A 350 -17.80 -9.81 -32.75
C THR A 350 -19.12 -9.23 -33.26
N VAL A 351 -19.34 -7.96 -33.04
CA VAL A 351 -20.52 -7.25 -33.54
C VAL A 351 -20.13 -6.36 -34.71
N THR A 352 -20.73 -6.63 -35.87
CA THR A 352 -20.43 -5.91 -37.11
C THR A 352 -21.17 -4.56 -37.24
N ASN A 353 -22.40 -4.46 -36.71
CA ASN A 353 -23.18 -3.23 -36.70
C ASN A 353 -23.46 -2.78 -35.28
N LYS A 354 -23.03 -1.57 -34.94
CA LYS A 354 -23.25 -0.97 -33.61
C LYS A 354 -24.49 -0.08 -33.66
N GLU A 355 -25.67 -0.67 -33.45
CA GLU A 355 -26.95 0.05 -33.46
C GLU A 355 -27.38 0.51 -32.07
N GLY A 356 -27.08 -0.28 -31.04
CA GLY A 356 -27.43 0.04 -29.65
C GLY A 356 -28.77 -0.48 -29.19
N ASN A 357 -29.28 -1.58 -29.78
CA ASN A 357 -30.41 -2.30 -29.23
C ASN A 357 -29.99 -3.10 -28.00
N VAL A 358 -30.77 -3.07 -26.91
CA VAL A 358 -30.45 -3.77 -25.67
C VAL A 358 -31.62 -4.59 -25.18
N VAL A 359 -31.41 -5.89 -24.93
CA VAL A 359 -32.45 -6.80 -24.39
C VAL A 359 -31.93 -7.41 -23.08
N PHE A 360 -32.74 -7.27 -22.05
CA PHE A 360 -32.57 -7.96 -20.79
C PHE A 360 -33.55 -9.12 -20.73
N ASP A 361 -33.07 -10.34 -20.57
CA ASP A 361 -33.93 -11.54 -20.49
C ASP A 361 -33.73 -12.23 -19.15
N LYS A 362 -34.68 -12.03 -18.24
CA LYS A 362 -34.76 -12.66 -16.89
C LYS A 362 -33.47 -12.55 -16.11
N VAL A 363 -32.84 -11.40 -16.15
CA VAL A 363 -31.54 -11.15 -15.48
C VAL A 363 -31.67 -11.30 -13.97
N LYS A 364 -30.76 -12.09 -13.39
CA LYS A 364 -30.61 -12.28 -11.94
C LYS A 364 -29.21 -11.92 -11.51
N PHE A 365 -29.09 -11.22 -10.37
CA PHE A 365 -27.78 -10.83 -9.85
C PHE A 365 -27.81 -10.55 -8.35
N GLY A 366 -26.73 -10.91 -7.69
CA GLY A 366 -26.35 -10.52 -6.32
C GLY A 366 -24.86 -10.36 -6.20
N TYR A 367 -24.39 -9.39 -5.40
CA TYR A 367 -22.96 -9.20 -5.12
C TYR A 367 -22.37 -10.33 -4.27
N VAL A 368 -23.22 -11.05 -3.54
CA VAL A 368 -22.92 -12.23 -2.72
C VAL A 368 -23.88 -13.33 -3.10
N GLU A 369 -23.43 -14.58 -3.19
CA GLU A 369 -24.22 -15.72 -3.67
C GLU A 369 -25.59 -15.88 -3.00
N ASP A 370 -25.66 -15.59 -1.69
CA ASP A 370 -26.89 -15.76 -0.91
C ASP A 370 -27.80 -14.52 -0.88
N GLN A 371 -27.40 -13.40 -1.52
CA GLN A 371 -28.16 -12.15 -1.49
C GLN A 371 -28.46 -11.64 -2.89
N ILE A 372 -29.56 -12.12 -3.48
CA ILE A 372 -30.03 -11.68 -4.79
C ILE A 372 -30.62 -10.27 -4.68
N ILE A 373 -30.05 -9.32 -5.44
CA ILE A 373 -30.49 -7.93 -5.52
C ILE A 373 -31.41 -7.72 -6.73
N ILE A 374 -31.08 -8.30 -7.88
CA ILE A 374 -31.90 -8.29 -9.09
C ILE A 374 -32.46 -9.70 -9.27
N LYS A 375 -33.80 -9.85 -9.29
CA LYS A 375 -34.47 -11.15 -9.23
C LYS A 375 -34.93 -11.67 -10.59
N ASN A 376 -35.57 -10.81 -11.42
CA ASN A 376 -36.10 -11.19 -12.71
C ASN A 376 -36.27 -9.96 -13.62
N PHE A 377 -35.16 -9.31 -13.94
CA PHE A 377 -35.22 -8.09 -14.75
C PHE A 377 -35.34 -8.42 -16.23
N THR A 378 -36.45 -8.01 -16.84
CA THR A 378 -36.77 -8.24 -18.28
C THR A 378 -37.21 -6.95 -18.92
N SER A 379 -36.52 -6.51 -19.97
CA SER A 379 -36.90 -5.33 -20.77
C SER A 379 -36.26 -5.39 -22.15
N ASP A 380 -36.94 -4.86 -23.15
CA ASP A 380 -36.46 -4.69 -24.52
C ASP A 380 -36.37 -3.18 -24.81
N VAL A 381 -35.18 -2.72 -25.20
CA VAL A 381 -34.87 -1.31 -25.49
C VAL A 381 -34.36 -1.19 -26.92
N LYS A 382 -35.04 -0.42 -27.72
CA LYS A 382 -34.72 -0.22 -29.14
C LYS A 382 -33.72 0.92 -29.33
N LYS A 383 -33.00 0.87 -30.43
CA LYS A 383 -32.11 1.93 -30.87
C LYS A 383 -32.78 3.31 -30.78
N GLY A 384 -32.09 4.24 -30.11
CA GLY A 384 -32.51 5.63 -29.98
C GLY A 384 -33.57 5.87 -28.90
N GLU A 385 -34.08 4.83 -28.22
CA GLU A 385 -35.00 5.01 -27.09
C GLU A 385 -34.30 5.62 -25.88
N MET A 386 -34.97 6.53 -25.21
CA MET A 386 -34.60 7.07 -23.91
C MET A 386 -35.32 6.31 -22.80
N VAL A 387 -34.57 5.58 -21.99
CA VAL A 387 -35.08 4.75 -20.88
C VAL A 387 -34.76 5.39 -19.55
N ALA A 388 -35.76 5.82 -18.80
CA ALA A 388 -35.60 6.31 -17.44
C ALA A 388 -35.74 5.16 -16.43
N ILE A 389 -34.77 5.01 -15.56
CA ILE A 389 -34.78 4.03 -14.47
C ILE A 389 -35.12 4.77 -13.18
N VAL A 390 -36.30 4.49 -12.61
CA VAL A 390 -36.81 5.14 -11.40
C VAL A 390 -37.07 4.14 -10.28
N GLY A 391 -37.03 4.60 -9.03
CA GLY A 391 -37.29 3.78 -7.86
C GLY A 391 -36.61 4.29 -6.63
N PRO A 392 -36.91 3.78 -5.43
CA PRO A 392 -36.29 4.20 -4.19
C PRO A 392 -34.79 3.88 -4.14
N THR A 393 -34.11 4.47 -3.16
CA THR A 393 -32.68 4.12 -2.90
C THR A 393 -32.58 2.64 -2.54
N GLY A 394 -31.60 1.95 -3.13
CA GLY A 394 -31.42 0.51 -2.93
C GLY A 394 -32.25 -0.39 -3.87
N ALA A 395 -33.10 0.16 -4.75
CA ALA A 395 -33.91 -0.63 -5.67
C ALA A 395 -33.11 -1.38 -6.76
N GLY A 396 -31.81 -1.13 -6.91
CA GLY A 396 -30.95 -1.79 -7.89
C GLY A 396 -30.65 -0.97 -9.15
N LYS A 397 -31.00 0.32 -9.22
CA LYS A 397 -30.81 1.18 -10.40
C LYS A 397 -29.37 1.21 -10.90
N THR A 398 -28.43 1.58 -10.03
CA THR A 398 -26.99 1.61 -10.36
C THR A 398 -26.43 0.22 -10.64
N THR A 399 -26.95 -0.81 -9.97
CA THR A 399 -26.56 -2.21 -10.24
C THR A 399 -26.85 -2.61 -11.67
N MET A 400 -28.03 -2.24 -12.23
CA MET A 400 -28.38 -2.53 -13.61
C MET A 400 -27.38 -1.92 -14.61
N ILE A 401 -26.94 -0.69 -14.38
CA ILE A 401 -25.92 -0.04 -15.22
C ILE A 401 -24.57 -0.80 -15.13
N LYS A 402 -24.19 -1.23 -13.94
CA LYS A 402 -22.95 -2.01 -13.75
C LYS A 402 -23.00 -3.36 -14.46
N LEU A 403 -24.17 -4.00 -14.51
CA LEU A 403 -24.38 -5.26 -15.25
C LEU A 403 -24.36 -5.03 -16.76
N LEU A 404 -24.99 -3.97 -17.25
CA LEU A 404 -25.01 -3.63 -18.68
C LEU A 404 -23.59 -3.39 -19.22
N MET A 405 -22.70 -2.75 -18.43
CA MET A 405 -21.28 -2.56 -18.77
C MET A 405 -20.40 -3.77 -18.45
N ARG A 406 -21.01 -4.84 -17.94
CA ARG A 406 -20.31 -6.05 -17.50
C ARG A 406 -19.16 -5.75 -16.55
N PHE A 407 -19.39 -4.85 -15.56
CA PHE A 407 -18.48 -4.69 -14.41
C PHE A 407 -18.61 -5.86 -13.44
N TYR A 408 -19.74 -6.57 -13.52
CA TYR A 408 -20.03 -7.83 -12.85
C TYR A 408 -20.69 -8.78 -13.84
N ASP A 409 -20.41 -10.06 -13.74
CA ASP A 409 -21.11 -11.10 -14.48
C ASP A 409 -22.41 -11.45 -13.75
N ILE A 410 -23.48 -11.75 -14.51
CA ILE A 410 -24.80 -12.06 -13.98
C ILE A 410 -24.87 -13.48 -13.39
N ASN A 411 -25.73 -13.71 -12.40
CA ASN A 411 -25.96 -15.03 -11.83
C ASN A 411 -26.98 -15.88 -12.61
N GLY A 412 -27.75 -15.26 -13.52
CA GLY A 412 -28.73 -15.97 -14.36
C GLY A 412 -29.43 -15.04 -15.32
N GLY A 413 -30.07 -15.62 -16.33
CA GLY A 413 -30.64 -14.88 -17.46
C GLY A 413 -29.56 -14.47 -18.46
N ASN A 414 -29.87 -13.53 -19.36
CA ASN A 414 -28.97 -13.02 -20.38
C ASN A 414 -29.17 -11.52 -20.62
N ILE A 415 -28.10 -10.84 -21.07
CA ILE A 415 -28.17 -9.48 -21.59
C ILE A 415 -27.62 -9.51 -23.01
N TYR A 416 -28.39 -8.96 -23.95
CA TYR A 416 -28.00 -8.91 -25.35
C TYR A 416 -27.79 -7.46 -25.79
N ILE A 417 -26.79 -7.20 -26.60
CA ILE A 417 -26.58 -5.96 -27.34
C ILE A 417 -26.52 -6.29 -28.83
N ASP A 418 -27.37 -5.66 -29.60
CA ASP A 418 -27.54 -5.92 -31.05
C ASP A 418 -27.66 -7.43 -31.36
N GLY A 419 -28.40 -8.14 -30.52
CA GLY A 419 -28.67 -9.59 -30.64
C GLY A 419 -27.52 -10.50 -30.19
N LYS A 420 -26.42 -9.96 -29.67
CA LYS A 420 -25.28 -10.71 -29.15
C LYS A 420 -25.26 -10.73 -27.63
N ASP A 421 -25.03 -11.91 -27.06
CA ASP A 421 -24.89 -12.07 -25.61
C ASP A 421 -23.61 -11.38 -25.11
N ILE A 422 -23.75 -10.43 -24.17
CA ILE A 422 -22.61 -9.68 -23.63
C ILE A 422 -21.59 -10.58 -22.91
N SER A 423 -22.00 -11.75 -22.43
CA SER A 423 -21.10 -12.71 -21.79
C SER A 423 -20.07 -13.31 -22.75
N LYS A 424 -20.39 -13.30 -24.07
CA LYS A 424 -19.54 -13.84 -25.14
C LYS A 424 -18.75 -12.77 -25.90
N LEU A 425 -18.94 -11.50 -25.58
CA LEU A 425 -18.18 -10.39 -26.16
C LEU A 425 -16.88 -10.15 -25.37
N ASP A 426 -15.84 -9.68 -26.05
CA ASP A 426 -14.69 -9.10 -25.36
C ASP A 426 -15.14 -7.86 -24.57
N ARG A 427 -14.64 -7.72 -23.32
CA ARG A 427 -15.07 -6.62 -22.45
C ARG A 427 -14.68 -5.25 -22.98
N SER A 428 -13.55 -5.14 -23.68
CA SER A 428 -13.12 -3.87 -24.29
C SER A 428 -13.98 -3.53 -25.50
N GLU A 429 -14.36 -4.52 -26.32
CA GLU A 429 -15.30 -4.35 -27.41
C GLU A 429 -16.69 -3.97 -26.89
N LEU A 430 -17.19 -4.69 -25.87
CA LEU A 430 -18.47 -4.35 -25.21
C LEU A 430 -18.47 -2.90 -24.70
N ARG A 431 -17.43 -2.52 -23.92
CA ARG A 431 -17.34 -1.16 -23.35
C ARG A 431 -17.16 -0.07 -24.41
N SER A 432 -16.74 -0.42 -25.64
CA SER A 432 -16.67 0.52 -26.75
C SER A 432 -18.03 0.99 -27.29
N TYR A 433 -19.14 0.34 -26.86
CA TYR A 433 -20.52 0.77 -27.18
C TYR A 433 -21.01 1.91 -26.30
N PHE A 434 -20.38 2.11 -25.15
CA PHE A 434 -20.90 2.98 -24.12
C PHE A 434 -20.12 4.28 -24.00
N THR A 435 -20.85 5.33 -23.67
CA THR A 435 -20.31 6.51 -23.02
C THR A 435 -21.10 6.80 -21.75
N MET A 436 -20.44 7.38 -20.73
CA MET A 436 -21.02 7.61 -19.42
C MET A 436 -20.85 9.04 -18.98
N VAL A 437 -21.88 9.62 -18.39
CA VAL A 437 -21.79 10.83 -17.57
C VAL A 437 -22.26 10.46 -16.17
N LEU A 438 -21.32 10.37 -15.25
CA LEU A 438 -21.56 9.99 -13.86
C LEU A 438 -21.93 11.20 -13.00
N GLN A 439 -22.59 10.95 -11.86
CA GLN A 439 -22.87 11.93 -10.84
C GLN A 439 -21.58 12.57 -10.30
N ASP A 440 -20.59 11.74 -9.96
CA ASP A 440 -19.26 12.19 -9.56
C ASP A 440 -18.43 12.46 -10.82
N THR A 441 -18.23 13.74 -11.12
CA THR A 441 -17.47 14.19 -12.27
C THR A 441 -15.97 14.05 -12.00
N TRP A 442 -15.31 13.13 -12.71
CA TRP A 442 -13.88 12.92 -12.60
C TRP A 442 -13.11 13.54 -13.77
N LEU A 443 -12.14 14.39 -13.44
CA LEU A 443 -11.19 14.97 -14.38
C LEU A 443 -9.76 14.67 -13.91
N PHE A 444 -8.90 14.32 -14.84
CA PHE A 444 -7.51 14.01 -14.57
C PHE A 444 -6.69 15.30 -14.43
N LYS A 445 -5.61 15.24 -13.65
CA LYS A 445 -4.58 16.26 -13.66
C LYS A 445 -3.97 16.35 -15.06
N GLY A 446 -3.97 17.54 -15.66
CA GLY A 446 -3.53 17.80 -17.02
C GLY A 446 -4.30 18.94 -17.65
N THR A 447 -4.10 19.18 -18.93
CA THR A 447 -4.79 20.26 -19.65
C THR A 447 -6.27 19.96 -19.88
N ILE A 448 -7.07 21.01 -20.07
CA ILE A 448 -8.49 20.85 -20.45
C ILE A 448 -8.58 20.09 -21.79
N MET A 449 -7.69 20.39 -22.76
CA MET A 449 -7.62 19.70 -24.05
C MET A 449 -7.45 18.19 -23.88
N GLU A 450 -6.48 17.74 -23.06
CA GLU A 450 -6.24 16.33 -22.78
C GLU A 450 -7.44 15.67 -22.09
N ASN A 451 -8.06 16.36 -21.13
CA ASN A 451 -9.25 15.87 -20.46
C ASN A 451 -10.44 15.66 -21.40
N LEU A 452 -10.65 16.54 -22.36
CA LEU A 452 -11.70 16.37 -23.38
C LEU A 452 -11.36 15.24 -24.35
N ARG A 453 -10.09 15.21 -24.83
CA ARG A 453 -9.58 14.18 -25.76
C ARG A 453 -9.60 12.76 -25.18
N TYR A 454 -9.70 12.62 -23.86
CA TYR A 454 -9.88 11.32 -23.22
C TYR A 454 -11.11 10.54 -23.72
N GLY A 455 -12.13 11.23 -24.23
CA GLY A 455 -13.30 10.59 -24.88
C GLY A 455 -12.94 9.85 -26.18
N ARG A 456 -11.97 10.39 -26.95
CA ARG A 456 -11.43 9.80 -28.19
C ARG A 456 -10.01 10.30 -28.39
N LEU A 457 -9.03 9.43 -28.13
CA LEU A 457 -7.60 9.80 -28.05
C LEU A 457 -7.00 10.27 -29.39
N ASP A 458 -7.56 9.84 -30.51
CA ASP A 458 -7.16 10.20 -31.89
C ASP A 458 -7.89 11.43 -32.44
N ALA A 459 -8.74 12.09 -31.64
CA ALA A 459 -9.45 13.28 -32.04
C ALA A 459 -8.52 14.48 -32.29
N THR A 460 -8.79 15.24 -33.35
CA THR A 460 -8.09 16.48 -33.65
C THR A 460 -8.49 17.60 -32.67
N ASP A 461 -7.68 18.67 -32.61
CA ASP A 461 -8.01 19.84 -31.77
C ASP A 461 -9.34 20.49 -32.19
N GLU A 462 -9.63 20.51 -33.49
CA GLU A 462 -10.86 21.05 -34.06
C GLU A 462 -12.10 20.23 -33.57
N GLU A 463 -12.01 18.89 -33.59
CA GLU A 463 -13.09 18.02 -33.12
C GLU A 463 -13.33 18.20 -31.61
N VAL A 464 -12.26 18.35 -30.83
CA VAL A 464 -12.37 18.65 -29.39
C VAL A 464 -13.06 19.99 -29.16
N ILE A 465 -12.70 21.02 -29.94
CA ILE A 465 -13.33 22.34 -29.85
C ILE A 465 -14.81 22.29 -30.26
N GLU A 466 -15.16 21.53 -31.29
CA GLU A 466 -16.58 21.37 -31.70
C GLU A 466 -17.39 20.63 -30.63
N ALA A 467 -16.83 19.60 -30.00
CA ALA A 467 -17.47 18.93 -28.86
C ALA A 467 -17.69 19.89 -27.68
N ALA A 468 -16.70 20.74 -27.37
CA ALA A 468 -16.82 21.76 -26.34
C ALA A 468 -17.87 22.83 -26.66
N LYS A 469 -18.05 23.21 -27.95
CA LYS A 469 -19.11 24.11 -28.39
C LYS A 469 -20.49 23.45 -28.23
N ALA A 470 -20.61 22.18 -28.63
CA ALA A 470 -21.85 21.42 -28.50
C ALA A 470 -22.27 21.25 -27.03
N ALA A 471 -21.30 21.13 -26.12
CA ALA A 471 -21.53 21.11 -24.67
C ALA A 471 -21.67 22.51 -24.03
N HIS A 472 -21.71 23.58 -24.79
CA HIS A 472 -21.82 24.97 -24.29
C HIS A 472 -20.71 25.44 -23.34
N ILE A 473 -19.53 24.77 -23.31
CA ILE A 473 -18.41 25.09 -22.41
C ILE A 473 -17.27 25.88 -23.10
N HIS A 474 -17.24 25.92 -24.45
CA HIS A 474 -16.19 26.57 -25.24
C HIS A 474 -15.93 28.04 -24.83
N HIS A 475 -17.00 28.82 -24.65
CA HIS A 475 -16.84 30.23 -24.26
C HIS A 475 -16.15 30.36 -22.91
N PHE A 476 -16.54 29.58 -21.92
CA PHE A 476 -15.91 29.55 -20.62
C PHE A 476 -14.43 29.18 -20.73
N ILE A 477 -14.07 28.12 -21.47
CA ILE A 477 -12.68 27.70 -21.65
C ILE A 477 -11.85 28.86 -22.21
N LYS A 478 -12.38 29.61 -23.16
CA LYS A 478 -11.67 30.79 -23.74
C LYS A 478 -11.46 31.95 -22.75
N THR A 479 -12.23 32.05 -21.69
CA THR A 479 -12.03 33.08 -20.65
C THR A 479 -10.96 32.70 -19.63
N LEU A 480 -10.53 31.43 -19.61
CA LEU A 480 -9.51 30.94 -18.70
C LEU A 480 -8.08 31.34 -19.15
N PRO A 481 -7.18 31.61 -18.19
CA PRO A 481 -5.76 31.79 -18.52
C PRO A 481 -5.20 30.54 -19.21
N GLY A 482 -4.72 30.68 -20.48
CA GLY A 482 -4.25 29.55 -21.29
C GLY A 482 -5.33 28.78 -22.05
N GLY A 483 -6.63 29.06 -21.85
CA GLY A 483 -7.73 28.44 -22.57
C GLY A 483 -7.73 26.93 -22.46
N TYR A 484 -7.71 26.21 -23.59
CA TYR A 484 -7.65 24.74 -23.64
C TYR A 484 -6.36 24.15 -23.06
N ASN A 485 -5.27 24.91 -22.96
CA ASN A 485 -4.00 24.50 -22.38
C ASN A 485 -3.92 24.79 -20.87
N MET A 486 -4.98 25.32 -20.26
CA MET A 486 -5.03 25.49 -18.80
C MET A 486 -4.96 24.12 -18.14
N GLU A 487 -4.04 23.98 -17.18
CA GLU A 487 -3.91 22.77 -16.36
C GLU A 487 -4.96 22.73 -15.25
N LEU A 488 -5.64 21.62 -15.14
CA LEU A 488 -6.48 21.27 -14.01
C LEU A 488 -5.60 20.68 -12.92
N ASN A 489 -5.85 21.08 -11.67
CA ASN A 489 -5.19 20.47 -10.52
C ASN A 489 -5.74 19.07 -10.21
N GLU A 490 -5.17 18.38 -9.23
CA GLU A 490 -5.46 16.97 -8.91
C GLU A 490 -6.96 16.69 -8.67
N ASP A 491 -7.68 17.64 -8.03
CA ASP A 491 -9.11 17.53 -7.75
C ASP A 491 -9.97 18.39 -8.71
N ALA A 492 -9.36 19.00 -9.71
CA ALA A 492 -9.98 20.03 -10.56
C ALA A 492 -10.71 21.11 -9.72
N SER A 493 -10.21 21.43 -8.51
CA SER A 493 -10.83 22.40 -7.60
C SER A 493 -10.70 23.84 -8.09
N ASN A 494 -9.91 24.08 -9.13
CA ASN A 494 -9.75 25.37 -9.79
C ASN A 494 -10.88 25.70 -10.78
N ILE A 495 -11.90 24.84 -10.91
CA ILE A 495 -13.13 25.08 -11.68
C ILE A 495 -14.37 24.65 -10.87
N SER A 496 -15.54 25.25 -11.19
CA SER A 496 -16.79 24.94 -10.48
C SER A 496 -17.35 23.55 -10.84
N GLN A 497 -18.22 23.01 -9.98
CA GLN A 497 -18.85 21.69 -10.20
C GLN A 497 -19.66 21.65 -11.51
N GLY A 498 -20.40 22.71 -11.83
CA GLY A 498 -21.14 22.78 -13.11
C GLY A 498 -20.20 22.80 -14.33
N GLN A 499 -19.04 23.47 -14.23
CA GLN A 499 -18.04 23.47 -15.28
C GLN A 499 -17.41 22.09 -15.46
N LYS A 500 -17.10 21.37 -14.36
CA LYS A 500 -16.66 19.96 -14.43
C LYS A 500 -17.67 19.10 -15.17
N GLN A 501 -18.95 19.27 -14.87
CA GLN A 501 -20.01 18.49 -15.50
C GLN A 501 -20.11 18.79 -17.00
N LEU A 502 -20.04 20.06 -17.41
CA LEU A 502 -20.02 20.42 -18.85
C LEU A 502 -18.79 19.86 -19.57
N LEU A 503 -17.61 19.80 -18.93
CA LEU A 503 -16.42 19.16 -19.50
C LEU A 503 -16.62 17.65 -19.66
N THR A 504 -17.23 16.97 -18.69
CA THR A 504 -17.52 15.52 -18.82
C THR A 504 -18.58 15.25 -19.90
N ILE A 505 -19.56 16.13 -20.08
CA ILE A 505 -20.51 16.05 -21.20
C ILE A 505 -19.80 16.26 -22.53
N ALA A 506 -18.90 17.23 -22.65
CA ALA A 506 -18.12 17.45 -23.87
C ALA A 506 -17.24 16.22 -24.21
N ARG A 507 -16.64 15.58 -23.21
CA ARG A 507 -15.92 14.30 -23.34
C ARG A 507 -16.83 13.20 -23.90
N ALA A 508 -18.07 13.12 -23.40
CA ALA A 508 -19.05 12.14 -23.84
C ALA A 508 -19.55 12.41 -25.28
N ILE A 509 -19.73 13.68 -25.66
CA ILE A 509 -20.06 14.07 -27.03
C ILE A 509 -18.94 13.67 -27.99
N LEU A 510 -17.68 13.92 -27.61
CA LEU A 510 -16.50 13.58 -28.43
C LEU A 510 -16.34 12.06 -28.62
N ALA A 511 -16.70 11.28 -27.60
CA ALA A 511 -16.62 9.82 -27.64
C ALA A 511 -17.56 9.19 -28.68
N ASP A 512 -18.71 9.80 -28.94
CA ASP A 512 -19.70 9.46 -29.97
C ASP A 512 -20.05 7.96 -30.05
N LYS A 513 -20.56 7.43 -28.92
CA LYS A 513 -20.94 6.02 -28.82
C LYS A 513 -22.46 5.82 -28.96
N PRO A 514 -22.92 4.62 -29.42
CA PRO A 514 -24.34 4.37 -29.67
C PRO A 514 -25.19 4.28 -28.39
N ILE A 515 -24.61 3.89 -27.25
CA ILE A 515 -25.33 3.77 -25.98
C ILE A 515 -24.78 4.79 -24.99
N LEU A 516 -25.67 5.55 -24.39
CA LEU A 516 -25.37 6.57 -23.40
C LEU A 516 -25.93 6.16 -22.03
N ILE A 517 -25.10 6.30 -21.00
CA ILE A 517 -25.49 6.11 -19.61
C ILE A 517 -25.37 7.43 -18.89
N LEU A 518 -26.46 7.86 -18.26
CA LEU A 518 -26.54 9.09 -17.49
C LEU A 518 -26.94 8.79 -16.05
N ASP A 519 -26.12 9.26 -15.10
CA ASP A 519 -26.46 9.28 -13.67
C ASP A 519 -26.69 10.74 -13.27
N GLU A 520 -27.99 11.11 -13.15
CA GLU A 520 -28.43 12.50 -13.05
C GLU A 520 -28.57 12.95 -11.60
N ALA A 521 -27.49 13.41 -10.98
CA ALA A 521 -27.57 14.16 -9.73
C ALA A 521 -26.84 15.49 -9.84
N THR A 522 -27.59 16.55 -10.00
CA THR A 522 -27.08 17.94 -10.03
C THR A 522 -27.52 18.71 -8.79
N SER A 523 -27.04 18.32 -7.62
CA SER A 523 -27.17 19.16 -6.43
C SER A 523 -25.99 20.14 -6.38
N SER A 524 -26.25 21.45 -6.31
CA SER A 524 -25.26 22.53 -6.05
C SER A 524 -24.70 23.26 -7.30
N VAL A 525 -25.49 23.42 -8.35
CA VAL A 525 -25.13 24.23 -9.52
C VAL A 525 -26.04 25.45 -9.61
N ASP A 526 -25.50 26.59 -10.03
CA ASP A 526 -26.31 27.79 -10.25
C ASP A 526 -27.29 27.60 -11.44
N THR A 527 -28.43 28.32 -11.39
CA THR A 527 -29.52 28.16 -12.37
C THR A 527 -29.09 28.39 -13.83
N ARG A 528 -28.15 29.31 -14.06
CA ARG A 528 -27.66 29.59 -15.42
C ARG A 528 -26.86 28.44 -15.99
N THR A 529 -25.95 27.89 -15.19
CA THR A 529 -25.14 26.72 -15.56
C THR A 529 -26.02 25.47 -15.70
N GLU A 530 -27.05 25.34 -14.86
CA GLU A 530 -28.03 24.24 -14.96
C GLU A 530 -28.73 24.22 -16.32
N VAL A 531 -29.18 25.37 -16.82
CA VAL A 531 -29.79 25.48 -18.17
C VAL A 531 -28.80 25.06 -19.28
N LEU A 532 -27.51 25.40 -19.14
CA LEU A 532 -26.47 24.98 -20.09
C LEU A 532 -26.23 23.48 -20.04
N ILE A 533 -26.17 22.89 -18.84
CA ILE A 533 -26.06 21.45 -18.63
C ILE A 533 -27.24 20.73 -19.29
N GLN A 534 -28.47 21.19 -19.07
CA GLN A 534 -29.64 20.56 -19.66
C GLN A 534 -29.62 20.62 -21.21
N LYS A 535 -29.22 21.73 -21.79
CA LYS A 535 -29.05 21.86 -23.24
C LYS A 535 -27.97 20.92 -23.78
N ALA A 536 -26.84 20.83 -23.10
CA ALA A 536 -25.75 19.95 -23.47
C ALA A 536 -26.15 18.47 -23.36
N MET A 537 -26.92 18.10 -22.31
CA MET A 537 -27.46 16.76 -22.12
C MET A 537 -28.45 16.38 -23.23
N ASN A 538 -29.38 17.27 -23.55
CA ASN A 538 -30.35 17.05 -24.66
C ASN A 538 -29.60 16.80 -25.97
N LYS A 539 -28.55 17.60 -26.25
CA LYS A 539 -27.71 17.41 -27.45
C LYS A 539 -26.93 16.08 -27.41
N LEU A 540 -26.47 15.66 -26.25
CA LEU A 540 -25.78 14.39 -26.07
C LEU A 540 -26.69 13.19 -26.29
N MET A 541 -27.98 13.27 -25.93
CA MET A 541 -28.95 12.19 -26.07
C MET A 541 -29.47 11.98 -27.51
N GLU A 542 -29.36 13.00 -28.37
CA GLU A 542 -29.88 12.93 -29.76
C GLU A 542 -29.32 11.72 -30.51
N GLY A 543 -30.23 10.83 -30.99
CA GLY A 543 -29.90 9.69 -31.85
C GLY A 543 -29.21 8.51 -31.15
N ARG A 544 -29.11 8.52 -29.81
CA ARG A 544 -28.47 7.46 -29.01
C ARG A 544 -29.48 6.74 -28.13
N THR A 545 -29.27 5.44 -27.95
CA THR A 545 -29.98 4.69 -26.93
C THR A 545 -29.49 5.16 -25.55
N THR A 546 -30.40 5.68 -24.73
CA THR A 546 -30.00 6.36 -23.50
C THR A 546 -30.64 5.71 -22.29
N PHE A 547 -29.83 5.29 -21.32
CA PHE A 547 -30.25 4.86 -19.99
C PHE A 547 -29.99 5.97 -19.00
N VAL A 548 -31.04 6.45 -18.32
CA VAL A 548 -30.94 7.54 -17.34
C VAL A 548 -31.38 7.05 -15.98
N ILE A 549 -30.50 7.14 -14.97
CA ILE A 549 -30.92 7.08 -13.57
C ILE A 549 -31.51 8.46 -13.27
N ALA A 550 -32.84 8.57 -13.37
CA ALA A 550 -33.47 9.86 -13.36
C ALA A 550 -33.79 10.32 -11.93
N HIS A 551 -33.31 11.52 -11.60
CA HIS A 551 -33.62 12.26 -10.38
C HIS A 551 -34.40 13.56 -10.67
N ARG A 552 -34.63 13.89 -11.95
CA ARG A 552 -35.36 15.08 -12.39
C ARG A 552 -36.66 14.70 -13.09
N LEU A 553 -37.70 15.44 -12.73
CA LEU A 553 -39.01 15.26 -13.30
C LEU A 553 -39.05 15.44 -14.83
N SER A 554 -38.33 16.43 -15.35
CA SER A 554 -38.28 16.70 -16.79
C SER A 554 -37.71 15.55 -17.58
N THR A 555 -36.68 14.89 -17.06
CA THR A 555 -36.03 13.73 -17.68
C THR A 555 -36.95 12.50 -17.69
N ILE A 556 -37.66 12.25 -16.56
CA ILE A 556 -38.60 11.15 -16.43
C ILE A 556 -39.77 11.34 -17.40
N ARG A 557 -40.32 12.56 -17.48
CA ARG A 557 -41.49 12.86 -18.30
C ARG A 557 -41.22 12.72 -19.80
N ASN A 558 -40.00 13.02 -20.23
CA ASN A 558 -39.60 12.99 -21.64
C ASN A 558 -39.05 11.61 -22.07
N ALA A 559 -39.01 10.62 -21.19
CA ALA A 559 -38.52 9.28 -21.51
C ALA A 559 -39.55 8.50 -22.36
N ASP A 560 -39.04 7.82 -23.39
CA ASP A 560 -39.84 6.94 -24.22
C ASP A 560 -40.36 5.73 -23.42
N LYS A 561 -39.53 5.29 -22.47
CA LYS A 561 -39.85 4.17 -21.57
C LYS A 561 -39.36 4.46 -20.17
N ILE A 562 -40.17 4.19 -19.19
CA ILE A 562 -39.83 4.26 -17.76
C ILE A 562 -39.85 2.85 -17.21
N LEU A 563 -38.77 2.47 -16.55
CA LEU A 563 -38.64 1.21 -15.80
C LEU A 563 -38.69 1.54 -14.30
N VAL A 564 -39.75 1.10 -13.66
CA VAL A 564 -39.99 1.34 -12.22
C VAL A 564 -39.47 0.16 -11.43
N LEU A 565 -38.41 0.37 -10.70
CA LEU A 565 -37.75 -0.65 -9.90
C LEU A 565 -38.18 -0.56 -8.43
N LYS A 566 -38.49 -1.72 -7.86
CA LYS A 566 -38.72 -1.91 -6.43
C LYS A 566 -38.20 -3.28 -6.02
N ASP A 567 -37.39 -3.33 -4.95
CA ASP A 567 -36.85 -4.56 -4.38
C ASP A 567 -36.16 -5.49 -5.40
N GLY A 568 -35.50 -4.89 -6.41
CA GLY A 568 -34.75 -5.60 -7.45
C GLY A 568 -35.53 -6.14 -8.63
N ASP A 569 -36.82 -5.82 -8.73
CA ASP A 569 -37.69 -6.19 -9.87
C ASP A 569 -38.24 -4.96 -10.58
N ILE A 570 -38.52 -5.10 -11.88
CA ILE A 570 -39.39 -4.15 -12.60
C ILE A 570 -40.83 -4.44 -12.22
N ILE A 571 -41.46 -3.53 -11.49
CA ILE A 571 -42.85 -3.67 -11.07
C ILE A 571 -43.81 -3.01 -12.06
N GLU A 572 -43.33 -1.97 -12.76
CA GLU A 572 -44.10 -1.25 -13.80
C GLU A 572 -43.15 -0.81 -14.91
N GLN A 573 -43.67 -0.83 -16.16
CA GLN A 573 -42.97 -0.27 -17.33
C GLN A 573 -43.97 0.33 -18.31
N GLY A 574 -43.61 1.47 -18.90
CA GLY A 574 -44.42 2.20 -19.85
C GLY A 574 -43.92 3.62 -20.03
N ASN A 575 -44.69 4.47 -20.72
CA ASN A 575 -44.41 5.91 -20.77
C ASN A 575 -45.03 6.65 -19.56
N HIS A 576 -44.75 7.93 -19.46
CA HIS A 576 -45.19 8.77 -18.33
C HIS A 576 -46.72 8.76 -18.14
N ASP A 577 -47.46 8.98 -19.23
CA ASP A 577 -48.91 9.10 -19.19
C ASP A 577 -49.58 7.75 -18.89
N GLU A 578 -49.12 6.67 -19.50
CA GLU A 578 -49.59 5.30 -19.24
C GLU A 578 -49.44 4.90 -17.78
N LEU A 579 -48.26 5.20 -17.17
CA LEU A 579 -48.00 4.84 -15.79
C LEU A 579 -48.78 5.69 -14.78
N LEU A 580 -49.08 6.95 -15.12
CA LEU A 580 -49.96 7.78 -14.28
C LEU A 580 -51.40 7.30 -14.31
N GLU A 581 -51.89 6.88 -15.48
CA GLU A 581 -53.24 6.34 -15.63
C GLU A 581 -53.46 5.02 -14.87
N GLN A 582 -52.40 4.19 -14.77
CA GLN A 582 -52.43 2.93 -14.00
C GLN A 582 -52.59 3.16 -12.49
N LYS A 583 -52.30 4.37 -11.97
CA LYS A 583 -52.37 4.74 -10.54
C LYS A 583 -51.59 3.78 -9.63
N GLY A 584 -50.49 3.22 -10.14
CA GLY A 584 -49.62 2.29 -9.44
C GLY A 584 -48.52 2.97 -8.65
N PHE A 585 -47.46 2.23 -8.35
CA PHE A 585 -46.31 2.70 -7.55
C PHE A 585 -45.63 3.91 -8.18
N TYR A 586 -45.54 3.99 -9.52
CA TYR A 586 -45.00 5.16 -10.21
C TYR A 586 -45.82 6.42 -9.91
N SER A 587 -47.14 6.33 -9.92
CA SER A 587 -48.02 7.47 -9.60
C SER A 587 -47.83 7.94 -8.16
N GLU A 588 -47.68 7.00 -7.19
CA GLU A 588 -47.39 7.31 -5.80
C GLU A 588 -46.05 7.99 -5.66
N LEU A 589 -45.00 7.45 -6.31
CA LEU A 589 -43.65 8.01 -6.31
C LEU A 589 -43.62 9.43 -6.90
N TYR A 590 -44.31 9.61 -8.02
CA TYR A 590 -44.48 10.91 -8.69
C TYR A 590 -45.13 11.94 -7.76
N GLN A 591 -46.26 11.57 -7.15
CA GLN A 591 -46.97 12.46 -6.21
C GLN A 591 -46.17 12.79 -4.98
N SER A 592 -45.39 11.84 -4.44
CA SER A 592 -44.61 12.05 -3.22
C SER A 592 -43.33 12.88 -3.43
N GLN A 593 -42.74 12.84 -4.62
CA GLN A 593 -41.45 13.50 -4.90
C GLN A 593 -41.56 14.77 -5.76
N PHE A 594 -42.62 14.90 -6.58
CA PHE A 594 -42.69 15.88 -7.65
C PHE A 594 -44.04 16.62 -7.76
N ALA A 595 -45.10 16.20 -7.10
CA ALA A 595 -46.34 16.94 -7.07
C ALA A 595 -46.32 17.94 -5.89
N GLU A 596 -46.12 19.22 -6.21
CA GLU A 596 -46.48 20.34 -5.35
C GLU A 596 -47.97 20.62 -5.44
#